data_a1c83a6b92a2fa1960f5f862387933fc
#
_entry.id   a1c83a6b92a2fa1960f5f862387933fc
#
_cell.length_a   1.000
_cell.length_b   1.000
_cell.length_c   1.000
_cell.angle_alpha   90.00
_cell.angle_beta   90.00
_cell.angle_gamma   90.00
#
_symmetry.space_group_name_H-M   'P 1'
#
loop_
_entity.id
_entity.type
_entity.pdbx_description
1 polymer ?
#
loop_
_entity_poly.entity_id
_entity_poly.type
_entity_poly.pdbx_seq_one_letter_code
_entity_poly.pdbx_strand_id
1 'polypeptide(L)'
;GGVGVDAAEMLVRCGIGNILILDSDAVSITKKNRQLLALESTLGHQKSEVMAQRLKDINPQLNLTVIDEYLTPENVEELLSPHKIDFLVDAIDTLSPKLALISYCVNNKLPLISSMGAGAKFDATKIKIADISKSFNCPLAYIIRKKLRKMGISKGFKVVFSEELPQRDAIIEMEERNKKSQVGTISYLPAAFGLIC
;
A
#
# COMPACT_ATOMS: atom_id res chain seq x y z
N GLY A 1 -5.50 0.10 3.43
CA GLY A 1 -6.06 -0.90 2.51
C GLY A 1 -5.61 -2.32 2.81
N GLY A 2 -6.01 -3.31 1.93
CA GLY A 2 -5.75 -4.73 2.19
C GLY A 2 -4.28 -5.13 2.38
N VAL A 3 -3.35 -4.46 1.70
CA VAL A 3 -1.90 -4.72 1.86
C VAL A 3 -1.35 -4.06 3.12
N GLY A 4 -1.68 -2.78 3.32
CA GLY A 4 -1.09 -1.99 4.40
C GLY A 4 -1.50 -2.44 5.80
N VAL A 5 -2.71 -2.95 5.96
CA VAL A 5 -3.22 -3.47 7.24
C VAL A 5 -2.41 -4.70 7.68
N ASP A 6 -2.23 -5.66 6.77
CA ASP A 6 -1.49 -6.88 7.08
C ASP A 6 0.00 -6.58 7.36
N ALA A 7 0.60 -5.66 6.59
CA ALA A 7 1.96 -5.21 6.84
C ALA A 7 2.10 -4.57 8.23
N ALA A 8 1.23 -3.61 8.57
CA ALA A 8 1.29 -2.90 9.86
C ALA A 8 1.05 -3.85 11.04
N GLU A 9 0.10 -4.78 10.95
CA GLU A 9 -0.16 -5.76 12.00
C GLU A 9 1.07 -6.65 12.24
N MET A 10 1.68 -7.18 11.19
CA MET A 10 2.83 -8.06 11.33
C MET A 10 4.05 -7.31 11.89
N LEU A 11 4.29 -6.07 11.49
CA LEU A 11 5.35 -5.24 12.08
C LEU A 11 5.16 -5.06 13.58
N VAL A 12 3.95 -4.75 14.04
CA VAL A 12 3.67 -4.61 15.49
C VAL A 12 3.82 -5.93 16.23
N ARG A 13 3.36 -7.05 15.64
CA ARG A 13 3.56 -8.40 16.21
C ARG A 13 5.03 -8.80 16.27
N CYS A 14 5.86 -8.31 15.34
CA CYS A 14 7.31 -8.50 15.37
C CYS A 14 8.05 -7.59 16.37
N GLY A 15 7.31 -6.74 17.13
CA GLY A 15 7.90 -5.93 18.19
C GLY A 15 8.31 -4.52 17.78
N ILE A 16 7.88 -4.02 16.62
CA ILE A 16 8.07 -2.60 16.28
C ILE A 16 7.32 -1.74 17.31
N GLY A 17 8.06 -0.87 17.99
CA GLY A 17 7.52 -0.04 19.08
C GLY A 17 7.00 1.33 18.64
N ASN A 18 7.37 1.81 17.44
CA ASN A 18 6.93 3.09 16.91
C ASN A 18 6.39 2.87 15.49
N ILE A 19 5.16 3.29 15.22
CA ILE A 19 4.56 3.18 13.89
C ILE A 19 3.72 4.42 13.59
N LEU A 20 3.82 4.90 12.37
CA LEU A 20 2.93 5.91 11.81
C LEU A 20 2.08 5.24 10.74
N ILE A 21 0.77 5.42 10.82
CA ILE A 21 -0.19 4.96 9.80
C ILE A 21 -0.89 6.16 9.17
N LEU A 22 -1.06 6.09 7.85
CA LEU A 22 -1.76 7.10 7.06
C LEU A 22 -2.77 6.43 6.14
N ASP A 23 -4.05 6.72 6.30
CA ASP A 23 -5.15 6.26 5.44
C ASP A 23 -6.36 7.17 5.67
N SER A 24 -6.94 7.75 4.63
CA SER A 24 -8.10 8.65 4.69
C SER A 24 -9.42 7.99 4.32
N ASP A 25 -9.40 6.70 4.00
CA ASP A 25 -10.61 6.00 3.58
C ASP A 25 -11.45 5.52 4.77
N ALA A 26 -12.77 5.46 4.56
CA ALA A 26 -13.66 4.70 5.43
C ALA A 26 -13.73 3.22 5.03
N VAL A 27 -14.08 2.38 5.99
CA VAL A 27 -14.39 0.96 5.75
C VAL A 27 -15.67 0.85 4.93
N SER A 28 -15.63 0.13 3.83
CA SER A 28 -16.79 -0.08 2.96
C SER A 28 -17.09 -1.55 2.71
N ILE A 29 -18.36 -1.85 2.45
CA ILE A 29 -18.86 -3.21 2.20
C ILE A 29 -18.14 -3.88 1.01
N THR A 30 -17.76 -3.12 -0.01
CA THR A 30 -17.07 -3.62 -1.21
C THR A 30 -15.64 -4.10 -0.94
N LYS A 31 -15.15 -3.94 0.27
CA LYS A 31 -13.79 -4.32 0.70
C LYS A 31 -13.77 -5.55 1.60
N LYS A 32 -14.93 -6.05 2.04
CA LYS A 32 -15.05 -7.20 2.95
C LYS A 32 -14.39 -8.49 2.42
N ASN A 33 -14.31 -8.62 1.11
CA ASN A 33 -13.70 -9.80 0.50
C ASN A 33 -12.18 -9.91 0.69
N ARG A 34 -11.48 -8.80 1.08
CA ARG A 34 -10.00 -8.78 1.10
C ARG A 34 -9.36 -7.85 2.11
N GLN A 35 -10.11 -7.00 2.80
CA GLN A 35 -9.54 -6.09 3.80
C GLN A 35 -9.89 -6.59 5.20
N LEU A 36 -8.88 -6.91 6.00
CA LEU A 36 -8.99 -7.44 7.35
C LEU A 36 -9.86 -6.57 8.27
N LEU A 37 -9.84 -5.25 8.09
CA LEU A 37 -10.63 -4.30 8.87
C LEU A 37 -12.10 -4.22 8.44
N ALA A 38 -12.47 -4.79 7.29
CA ALA A 38 -13.81 -4.66 6.75
C ALA A 38 -14.76 -5.74 7.31
N LEU A 39 -15.35 -5.45 8.45
CA LEU A 39 -16.34 -6.27 9.18
C LEU A 39 -17.69 -5.54 9.23
N GLU A 40 -18.77 -6.24 9.52
CA GLU A 40 -20.08 -5.59 9.72
C GLU A 40 -20.03 -4.51 10.81
N SER A 41 -19.32 -4.80 11.88
CA SER A 41 -19.17 -3.88 13.04
C SER A 41 -18.32 -2.65 12.76
N THR A 42 -17.55 -2.63 11.65
CA THR A 42 -16.63 -1.53 11.35
C THR A 42 -17.04 -0.73 10.10
N LEU A 43 -18.14 -1.10 9.44
CA LEU A 43 -18.61 -0.39 8.26
C LEU A 43 -18.85 1.11 8.57
N GLY A 44 -18.34 1.98 7.70
CA GLY A 44 -18.46 3.44 7.84
C GLY A 44 -17.43 4.09 8.78
N HIS A 45 -16.70 3.34 9.59
CA HIS A 45 -15.62 3.87 10.42
C HIS A 45 -14.38 4.17 9.60
N GLN A 46 -13.57 5.14 10.04
CA GLN A 46 -12.28 5.45 9.41
C GLN A 46 -11.32 4.27 9.55
N LYS A 47 -10.67 3.87 8.44
CA LYS A 47 -9.73 2.74 8.45
C LYS A 47 -8.55 2.98 9.37
N SER A 48 -8.06 4.20 9.41
CA SER A 48 -6.98 4.64 10.29
C SER A 48 -7.32 4.40 11.76
N GLU A 49 -8.54 4.76 12.20
CA GLU A 49 -9.03 4.57 13.57
C GLU A 49 -9.20 3.08 13.92
N VAL A 50 -9.88 2.31 13.04
CA VAL A 50 -10.08 0.87 13.25
C VAL A 50 -8.74 0.15 13.33
N MET A 51 -7.76 0.53 12.50
CA MET A 51 -6.42 -0.03 12.56
C MET A 51 -5.70 0.39 13.83
N ALA A 52 -5.80 1.64 14.25
CA ALA A 52 -5.19 2.12 15.47
C ALA A 52 -5.66 1.33 16.71
N GLN A 53 -6.97 1.13 16.83
CA GLN A 53 -7.54 0.32 17.90
C GLN A 53 -6.97 -1.11 17.89
N ARG A 54 -6.93 -1.75 16.72
CA ARG A 54 -6.40 -3.09 16.56
C ARG A 54 -4.92 -3.20 16.92
N LEU A 55 -4.09 -2.25 16.48
CA LEU A 55 -2.66 -2.24 16.79
C LEU A 55 -2.39 -2.02 18.29
N LYS A 56 -3.18 -1.17 18.95
CA LYS A 56 -3.10 -0.96 20.39
C LYS A 56 -3.56 -2.15 21.19
N ASP A 57 -4.50 -2.92 20.68
CA ASP A 57 -4.96 -4.17 21.31
C ASP A 57 -3.88 -5.27 21.22
N ILE A 58 -3.10 -5.29 20.14
CA ILE A 58 -1.94 -6.18 19.97
C ILE A 58 -0.77 -5.76 20.86
N ASN A 59 -0.46 -4.46 20.90
CA ASN A 59 0.60 -3.90 21.73
C ASN A 59 0.14 -2.59 22.40
N PRO A 60 -0.33 -2.65 23.66
CA PRO A 60 -0.77 -1.46 24.39
C PRO A 60 0.29 -0.38 24.58
N GLN A 61 1.58 -0.74 24.53
CA GLN A 61 2.70 0.19 24.69
C GLN A 61 3.19 0.79 23.35
N LEU A 62 2.56 0.41 22.23
CA LEU A 62 2.93 0.92 20.91
C LEU A 62 2.84 2.45 20.88
N ASN A 63 3.91 3.13 20.46
CA ASN A 63 3.86 4.54 20.11
C ASN A 63 3.29 4.68 18.70
N LEU A 64 2.03 5.08 18.61
CA LEU A 64 1.27 5.10 17.38
C LEU A 64 0.88 6.53 17.01
N THR A 65 1.30 6.95 15.82
CA THR A 65 0.84 8.18 15.17
C THR A 65 -0.16 7.82 14.08
N VAL A 66 -1.30 8.49 14.08
CA VAL A 66 -2.38 8.28 13.09
C VAL A 66 -2.58 9.57 12.31
N ILE A 67 -2.51 9.47 10.98
CA ILE A 67 -2.81 10.57 10.06
C ILE A 67 -4.01 10.15 9.22
N ASP A 68 -5.14 10.83 9.43
CA ASP A 68 -6.39 10.60 8.69
C ASP A 68 -6.53 11.65 7.58
N GLU A 69 -5.59 11.63 6.64
CA GLU A 69 -5.55 12.57 5.54
C GLU A 69 -5.27 11.88 4.21
N TYR A 70 -5.81 12.44 3.14
CA TYR A 70 -5.51 11.97 1.78
C TYR A 70 -4.16 12.54 1.34
N LEU A 71 -3.22 11.65 1.04
CA LEU A 71 -1.89 12.04 0.59
C LEU A 71 -1.94 12.53 -0.87
N THR A 72 -1.34 13.68 -1.11
CA THR A 72 -1.21 14.31 -2.43
C THR A 72 0.24 14.70 -2.70
N PRO A 73 0.60 15.05 -3.95
CA PRO A 73 1.91 15.61 -4.25
C PRO A 73 2.21 16.92 -3.49
N GLU A 74 1.18 17.68 -3.15
CA GLU A 74 1.30 18.98 -2.50
C GLU A 74 1.53 18.89 -0.99
N ASN A 75 0.98 17.85 -0.32
CA ASN A 75 1.03 17.73 1.14
C ASN A 75 1.99 16.62 1.64
N VAL A 76 2.61 15.82 0.78
CA VAL A 76 3.45 14.69 1.18
C VAL A 76 4.60 15.12 2.10
N GLU A 77 5.23 16.26 1.83
CA GLU A 77 6.32 16.78 2.64
C GLU A 77 5.82 17.29 4.00
N GLU A 78 4.74 18.05 4.02
CA GLU A 78 4.11 18.55 5.24
C GLU A 78 3.69 17.41 6.19
N LEU A 79 3.10 16.34 5.63
CA LEU A 79 2.64 15.20 6.41
C LEU A 79 3.78 14.31 6.94
N LEU A 80 4.90 14.23 6.25
CA LEU A 80 5.95 13.27 6.61
C LEU A 80 7.17 13.91 7.29
N SER A 81 7.55 15.14 6.91
CA SER A 81 8.77 15.79 7.43
C SER A 81 8.79 16.04 8.94
N PRO A 82 7.65 16.23 9.65
CA PRO A 82 7.66 16.38 11.11
C PRO A 82 8.03 15.10 11.85
N HIS A 83 8.03 13.95 11.16
CA HIS A 83 8.22 12.65 11.78
C HIS A 83 9.58 12.05 11.45
N LYS A 84 10.24 11.47 12.46
CA LYS A 84 11.43 10.66 12.24
C LYS A 84 11.02 9.28 11.75
N ILE A 85 11.18 9.04 10.45
CA ILE A 85 10.82 7.79 9.79
C ILE A 85 12.11 7.06 9.39
N ASP A 86 12.31 5.85 9.90
CA ASP A 86 13.48 5.02 9.59
C ASP A 86 13.24 4.14 8.34
N PHE A 87 11.97 3.76 8.10
CA PHE A 87 11.58 2.91 6.97
C PHE A 87 10.12 3.17 6.59
N LEU A 88 9.80 3.15 5.30
CA LEU A 88 8.46 3.37 4.80
C LEU A 88 7.92 2.16 4.02
N VAL A 89 6.69 1.75 4.33
CA VAL A 89 5.93 0.76 3.56
C VAL A 89 4.84 1.48 2.76
N ASP A 90 4.96 1.47 1.44
CA ASP A 90 3.96 2.03 0.54
C ASP A 90 2.99 0.95 0.07
N ALA A 91 1.75 1.07 0.51
CA ALA A 91 0.63 0.20 0.14
C ALA A 91 -0.49 0.94 -0.61
N ILE A 92 -0.19 2.09 -1.19
CA ILE A 92 -1.14 2.92 -1.95
C ILE A 92 -1.43 2.28 -3.31
N ASP A 93 -2.69 2.22 -3.72
CA ASP A 93 -3.12 1.68 -5.02
C ASP A 93 -3.42 2.77 -6.08
N THR A 94 -3.48 4.04 -5.68
CA THR A 94 -3.69 5.19 -6.55
C THR A 94 -2.38 5.79 -7.05
N LEU A 95 -2.35 6.20 -8.32
CA LEU A 95 -1.11 6.50 -9.02
C LEU A 95 -0.42 7.78 -8.53
N SER A 96 -1.17 8.89 -8.40
CA SER A 96 -0.59 10.20 -8.06
C SER A 96 0.01 10.24 -6.65
N PRO A 97 -0.72 9.83 -5.60
CA PRO A 97 -0.18 9.73 -4.24
C PRO A 97 1.03 8.80 -4.14
N LYS A 98 0.95 7.64 -4.80
CA LYS A 98 2.04 6.66 -4.80
C LYS A 98 3.33 7.21 -5.41
N LEU A 99 3.22 7.93 -6.53
CA LEU A 99 4.37 8.58 -7.17
C LEU A 99 4.97 9.67 -6.29
N ALA A 100 4.13 10.49 -5.66
CA ALA A 100 4.57 11.53 -4.73
C ALA A 100 5.34 10.93 -3.56
N LEU A 101 4.79 9.90 -2.93
CA LEU A 101 5.40 9.21 -1.81
C LEU A 101 6.75 8.58 -2.18
N ILE A 102 6.81 7.84 -3.29
CA ILE A 102 8.06 7.22 -3.76
C ILE A 102 9.11 8.29 -4.06
N SER A 103 8.73 9.38 -4.75
CA SER A 103 9.65 10.47 -5.07
C SER A 103 10.17 11.17 -3.83
N TYR A 104 9.30 11.44 -2.85
CA TYR A 104 9.68 11.99 -1.56
C TYR A 104 10.72 11.10 -0.88
N CYS A 105 10.46 9.79 -0.77
CA CYS A 105 11.38 8.86 -0.13
C CYS A 105 12.73 8.79 -0.83
N VAL A 106 12.75 8.69 -2.16
CA VAL A 106 14.00 8.61 -2.93
C VAL A 106 14.82 9.88 -2.79
N ASN A 107 14.19 11.06 -2.91
CA ASN A 107 14.87 12.35 -2.79
C ASN A 107 15.45 12.59 -1.39
N ASN A 108 14.75 12.13 -0.35
CA ASN A 108 15.18 12.25 1.04
C ASN A 108 16.02 11.05 1.52
N LYS A 109 16.38 10.11 0.64
CA LYS A 109 17.12 8.87 0.98
C LYS A 109 16.46 8.04 2.07
N LEU A 110 15.13 8.13 2.19
CA LEU A 110 14.33 7.34 3.12
C LEU A 110 14.14 5.93 2.55
N PRO A 111 14.60 4.88 3.23
CA PRO A 111 14.39 3.52 2.78
C PRO A 111 12.89 3.20 2.64
N LEU A 112 12.52 2.59 1.50
CA LEU A 112 11.13 2.19 1.29
C LEU A 112 11.01 0.83 0.60
N ILE A 113 9.89 0.17 0.86
CA ILE A 113 9.36 -0.93 0.07
C ILE A 113 7.97 -0.54 -0.43
N SER A 114 7.70 -0.74 -1.71
CA SER A 114 6.43 -0.35 -2.32
C SER A 114 5.70 -1.58 -2.88
N SER A 115 4.47 -1.80 -2.43
CA SER A 115 3.61 -2.86 -2.97
C SER A 115 3.08 -2.46 -4.35
N MET A 116 3.23 -3.36 -5.30
CA MET A 116 2.63 -3.21 -6.63
C MET A 116 1.24 -3.83 -6.68
N GLY A 117 0.65 -3.98 -7.87
CA GLY A 117 -0.72 -4.48 -8.01
C GLY A 117 -0.86 -5.96 -7.66
N ALA A 118 -1.73 -6.26 -6.70
CA ALA A 118 -2.11 -7.61 -6.28
C ALA A 118 -3.38 -8.13 -7.00
N GLY A 119 -4.13 -7.27 -7.68
CA GLY A 119 -5.38 -7.64 -8.34
C GLY A 119 -5.17 -8.45 -9.63
N ALA A 120 -6.23 -9.18 -10.04
CA ALA A 120 -6.27 -10.07 -11.19
C ALA A 120 -5.20 -11.17 -11.19
N LYS A 121 -4.80 -11.64 -10.01
CA LYS A 121 -3.78 -12.67 -9.79
C LYS A 121 -4.23 -13.63 -8.69
N PHE A 122 -3.70 -14.85 -8.70
CA PHE A 122 -4.13 -15.92 -7.79
C PHE A 122 -2.97 -16.66 -7.12
N ASP A 123 -1.79 -16.70 -7.74
CA ASP A 123 -0.67 -17.50 -7.27
C ASP A 123 0.25 -16.71 -6.34
N ALA A 124 0.10 -16.92 -5.03
CA ALA A 124 0.93 -16.27 -4.01
C ALA A 124 2.40 -16.73 -4.05
N THR A 125 2.70 -17.90 -4.62
CA THR A 125 4.08 -18.41 -4.74
C THR A 125 4.92 -17.61 -5.75
N LYS A 126 4.26 -16.85 -6.62
CA LYS A 126 4.89 -15.99 -7.62
C LYS A 126 5.18 -14.58 -7.14
N ILE A 127 4.95 -14.28 -5.86
CA ILE A 127 5.29 -12.97 -5.30
C ILE A 127 6.81 -12.89 -5.11
N LYS A 128 7.38 -11.76 -5.54
CA LYS A 128 8.83 -11.48 -5.50
C LYS A 128 9.10 -10.10 -4.91
N ILE A 129 10.30 -9.98 -4.32
CA ILE A 129 10.90 -8.70 -3.96
C ILE A 129 12.04 -8.42 -4.92
N ALA A 130 12.05 -7.25 -5.54
CA ALA A 130 13.16 -6.81 -6.38
C ALA A 130 13.27 -5.29 -6.38
N ASP A 131 14.35 -4.75 -6.95
CA ASP A 131 14.38 -3.34 -7.34
C ASP A 131 13.29 -3.04 -8.37
N ILE A 132 12.69 -1.87 -8.32
CA ILE A 132 11.61 -1.46 -9.25
C ILE A 132 12.01 -1.65 -10.72
N SER A 133 13.28 -1.44 -11.06
CA SER A 133 13.80 -1.60 -12.42
C SER A 133 13.70 -3.04 -12.94
N LYS A 134 13.67 -4.01 -12.05
CA LYS A 134 13.60 -5.46 -12.36
C LYS A 134 12.19 -6.03 -12.29
N SER A 135 11.17 -5.22 -11.95
CA SER A 135 9.78 -5.70 -11.91
C SER A 135 9.21 -5.90 -13.32
N PHE A 136 8.37 -6.90 -13.50
CA PHE A 136 7.73 -7.25 -14.77
C PHE A 136 6.31 -7.82 -14.54
N ASN A 137 5.55 -8.09 -15.58
CA ASN A 137 4.20 -8.65 -15.54
C ASN A 137 3.20 -7.91 -14.62
N CYS A 138 3.49 -6.66 -14.24
CA CYS A 138 2.60 -5.86 -13.41
C CYS A 138 2.31 -4.51 -14.09
N PRO A 139 1.05 -4.27 -14.52
CA PRO A 139 0.67 -3.02 -15.18
C PRO A 139 0.94 -1.78 -14.33
N LEU A 140 0.64 -1.84 -13.03
CA LEU A 140 0.91 -0.73 -12.10
C LEU A 140 2.41 -0.43 -12.04
N ALA A 141 3.25 -1.45 -11.86
CA ALA A 141 4.71 -1.26 -11.84
C ALA A 141 5.24 -0.69 -13.16
N TYR A 142 4.69 -1.10 -14.30
CA TYR A 142 5.05 -0.54 -15.59
C TYR A 142 4.77 0.96 -15.68
N ILE A 143 3.57 1.39 -15.26
CA ILE A 143 3.18 2.81 -15.28
C ILE A 143 4.04 3.62 -14.30
N ILE A 144 4.28 3.09 -13.08
CA ILE A 144 5.14 3.70 -12.07
C ILE A 144 6.56 3.91 -12.65
N ARG A 145 7.20 2.88 -13.20
CA ARG A 145 8.52 3.00 -13.83
C ARG A 145 8.56 4.06 -14.92
N LYS A 146 7.53 4.06 -15.80
CA LYS A 146 7.46 5.04 -16.92
C LYS A 146 7.40 6.47 -16.41
N LYS A 147 6.61 6.73 -15.34
CA LYS A 147 6.46 8.06 -14.76
C LYS A 147 7.67 8.48 -13.94
N LEU A 148 8.21 7.60 -13.10
CA LEU A 148 9.41 7.86 -12.30
C LEU A 148 10.64 8.15 -13.16
N ARG A 149 10.82 7.49 -14.32
CA ARG A 149 11.90 7.79 -15.26
C ARG A 149 11.85 9.24 -15.77
N LYS A 150 10.65 9.79 -15.98
CA LYS A 150 10.50 11.21 -16.35
C LYS A 150 10.88 12.17 -15.23
N MET A 151 10.93 11.68 -13.99
CA MET A 151 11.35 12.41 -12.79
C MET A 151 12.82 12.11 -12.41
N GLY A 152 13.57 11.42 -13.29
CA GLY A 152 14.97 11.07 -13.06
C GLY A 152 15.17 9.84 -12.18
N ILE A 153 14.10 9.15 -11.74
CA ILE A 153 14.16 7.99 -10.85
C ILE A 153 13.96 6.72 -11.68
N SER A 154 14.99 5.87 -11.79
CA SER A 154 14.93 4.62 -12.58
C SER A 154 15.10 3.35 -11.75
N LYS A 155 15.68 3.46 -10.55
CA LYS A 155 16.03 2.37 -9.63
C LYS A 155 16.24 2.92 -8.21
N GLY A 156 16.56 2.04 -7.26
CA GLY A 156 17.03 2.46 -5.94
C GLY A 156 16.04 2.21 -4.81
N PHE A 157 14.91 1.53 -5.08
CA PHE A 157 14.00 1.09 -4.03
C PHE A 157 13.38 -0.27 -4.35
N LYS A 158 12.99 -0.99 -3.29
CA LYS A 158 12.39 -2.32 -3.41
C LYS A 158 10.90 -2.25 -3.69
N VAL A 159 10.42 -3.21 -4.46
CA VAL A 159 8.99 -3.42 -4.69
C VAL A 159 8.60 -4.87 -4.43
N VAL A 160 7.38 -5.07 -3.94
CA VAL A 160 6.72 -6.37 -3.91
C VAL A 160 5.80 -6.45 -5.13
N PHE A 161 6.00 -7.45 -5.97
CA PHE A 161 5.20 -7.66 -7.17
C PHE A 161 5.04 -9.16 -7.43
N SER A 162 4.11 -9.56 -8.28
CA SER A 162 3.97 -10.95 -8.70
C SER A 162 4.42 -11.12 -10.15
N GLU A 163 5.12 -12.21 -10.42
CA GLU A 163 5.51 -12.63 -11.78
C GLU A 163 4.32 -13.13 -12.60
N GLU A 164 3.19 -13.38 -11.96
CA GLU A 164 1.96 -13.82 -12.61
C GLU A 164 1.43 -12.75 -13.55
N LEU A 165 1.03 -13.14 -14.76
CA LEU A 165 0.30 -12.26 -15.67
C LEU A 165 -1.12 -12.02 -15.13
N PRO A 166 -1.61 -10.77 -15.13
CA PRO A 166 -2.98 -10.50 -14.74
C PRO A 166 -3.98 -11.24 -15.62
N GLN A 167 -4.99 -11.84 -14.99
CA GLN A 167 -6.09 -12.50 -15.71
C GLN A 167 -7.00 -11.43 -16.33
N ARG A 168 -7.16 -11.46 -17.63
CA ARG A 168 -7.92 -10.44 -18.38
C ARG A 168 -9.38 -10.39 -17.97
N ASP A 169 -9.99 -11.54 -17.72
CA ASP A 169 -11.39 -11.67 -17.33
C ASP A 169 -11.70 -11.12 -15.92
N ALA A 170 -10.66 -10.90 -15.11
CA ALA A 170 -10.78 -10.27 -13.80
C ALA A 170 -10.65 -8.74 -13.83
N ILE A 171 -10.58 -8.13 -15.00
CA ILE A 171 -10.40 -6.68 -15.19
C ILE A 171 -11.65 -6.14 -15.89
N ILE A 172 -12.38 -5.26 -15.21
CA ILE A 172 -13.52 -4.53 -15.78
C ILE A 172 -13.09 -3.09 -16.01
N GLU A 173 -13.17 -2.62 -17.24
CA GLU A 173 -12.94 -1.22 -17.55
C GLU A 173 -14.08 -0.35 -17.00
N MET A 174 -13.74 0.72 -16.30
CA MET A 174 -14.68 1.69 -15.75
C MET A 174 -14.16 3.11 -15.96
N GLU A 175 -15.06 4.03 -16.28
CA GLU A 175 -14.75 5.46 -16.33
C GLU A 175 -15.08 6.13 -14.98
N GLU A 176 -14.23 5.96 -13.98
CA GLU A 176 -14.28 6.73 -12.74
C GLU A 176 -13.13 7.75 -12.69
N ARG A 177 -13.38 8.88 -12.01
CA ARG A 177 -12.53 10.08 -11.99
C ARG A 177 -11.05 9.84 -11.65
N ASN A 178 -10.69 8.72 -11.00
CA ASN A 178 -9.31 8.36 -10.63
C ASN A 178 -8.97 6.87 -10.86
N LYS A 179 -9.88 6.07 -11.43
CA LYS A 179 -9.66 4.65 -11.73
C LYS A 179 -10.20 4.32 -13.11
N LYS A 180 -9.33 3.88 -14.01
CA LYS A 180 -9.71 3.44 -15.37
C LYS A 180 -10.20 2.00 -15.44
N SER A 181 -10.09 1.24 -14.36
CA SER A 181 -10.51 -0.16 -14.30
C SER A 181 -10.78 -0.60 -12.88
N GLN A 182 -11.80 -1.41 -12.68
CA GLN A 182 -12.01 -2.20 -11.48
C GLN A 182 -11.37 -3.56 -11.68
N VAL A 183 -10.53 -3.97 -10.73
CA VAL A 183 -9.79 -5.23 -10.81
C VAL A 183 -10.30 -6.18 -9.74
N GLY A 184 -10.78 -7.36 -10.17
CA GLY A 184 -11.12 -8.45 -9.27
C GLY A 184 -9.89 -8.83 -8.43
N THR A 185 -10.11 -9.03 -7.13
CA THR A 185 -9.02 -9.34 -6.21
C THR A 185 -9.46 -10.46 -5.28
N ILE A 186 -8.69 -11.54 -5.27
CA ILE A 186 -8.91 -12.66 -4.34
C ILE A 186 -8.46 -12.26 -2.93
N SER A 187 -9.10 -12.84 -1.92
CA SER A 187 -8.96 -12.42 -0.52
C SER A 187 -7.52 -12.44 0.01
N TYR A 188 -6.80 -13.52 -0.21
CA TYR A 188 -5.49 -13.78 0.40
C TYR A 188 -4.32 -13.07 -0.27
N LEU A 189 -4.45 -12.67 -1.53
CA LEU A 189 -3.29 -12.16 -2.27
C LEU A 189 -2.81 -10.78 -1.76
N PRO A 190 -3.69 -9.78 -1.49
CA PRO A 190 -3.27 -8.55 -0.85
C PRO A 190 -2.64 -8.76 0.52
N ALA A 191 -3.16 -9.69 1.32
CA ALA A 191 -2.59 -10.07 2.61
C ALA A 191 -1.16 -10.63 2.44
N ALA A 192 -0.95 -11.56 1.49
CA ALA A 192 0.37 -12.10 1.17
C ALA A 192 1.36 -11.00 0.74
N PHE A 193 0.92 -10.02 -0.06
CA PHE A 193 1.75 -8.85 -0.40
C PHE A 193 2.11 -8.04 0.85
N GLY A 194 1.16 -7.83 1.76
CA GLY A 194 1.39 -7.14 3.04
C GLY A 194 2.41 -7.85 3.92
N LEU A 195 2.26 -9.16 4.09
CA LEU A 195 3.19 -10.00 4.84
C LEU A 195 4.62 -9.97 4.27
N ILE A 196 4.76 -9.97 2.95
CA ILE A 196 6.06 -9.93 2.27
C ILE A 196 6.70 -8.53 2.36
N CYS A 197 5.90 -7.46 2.38
CA CYS A 197 6.39 -6.11 2.66
C CYS A 197 6.99 -6.01 4.05
#